data_86b9b2af3a71e9ce01b03bd152b58971
#
_entry.id   86b9b2af3a71e9ce01b03bd152b58971
#
_cell.length_a   1.000
_cell.length_b   1.000
_cell.length_c   1.000
_cell.angle_alpha   90.00
_cell.angle_beta   90.00
_cell.angle_gamma   90.00
#
_symmetry.space_group_name_H-M   'P 1'
#
loop_
_entity.id
_entity.type
_entity.pdbx_description
1 polymer ?
#
loop_
_entity_poly.entity_id
_entity_poly.type
_entity_poly.pdbx_seq_one_letter_code
_entity_poly.pdbx_strand_id
1 'polypeptide(L)'
;LLQYTSGSTGDPKGVVLSHSNMLANIRGMGEAMEAGPTDVFVSWLPLYHDMGLIGAWLGSLYFAAPLVVMSPLTFLVRPEQWLWAIHRHRATLSASPNFGFGLCLHKIEEQAITGLDLSSLRMVANGSEAVLPDTIRHFAARFAKYGFRQEAMAPVYGLAENAVGLAFPPLGRPPIIDRIDRAALTRQGRALPAAPDDLTALEFVACGRPLPGHEIRILGATGELSEREE
;
A
#
# COMPACT_ATOMS: atom_id res chain seq x y z
N LEU A 1 -15.70 10.60 13.64
CA LEU A 1 -15.99 9.59 12.63
C LEU A 1 -16.24 8.24 13.30
N LEU A 2 -17.19 7.47 12.77
CA LEU A 2 -17.39 6.06 13.12
C LEU A 2 -17.07 5.23 11.88
N GLN A 3 -16.03 4.43 11.98
CA GLN A 3 -15.59 3.54 10.91
C GLN A 3 -15.91 2.09 11.28
N TYR A 4 -16.74 1.42 10.49
CA TYR A 4 -17.03 0.01 10.71
C TYR A 4 -15.96 -0.87 10.05
N THR A 5 -15.51 -1.89 10.79
CA THR A 5 -14.62 -2.94 10.27
C THR A 5 -15.40 -4.24 10.13
N SER A 6 -14.97 -5.12 9.23
CA SER A 6 -15.57 -6.46 9.09
C SER A 6 -15.37 -7.35 10.32
N GLY A 7 -14.44 -6.99 11.20
CA GLY A 7 -14.09 -7.74 12.42
C GLY A 7 -13.43 -9.08 12.11
N SER A 8 -12.31 -9.37 12.73
CA SER A 8 -11.64 -10.70 12.63
C SER A 8 -12.48 -11.85 13.24
N THR A 9 -13.48 -11.51 14.06
CA THR A 9 -14.36 -12.44 14.76
C THR A 9 -15.73 -12.61 14.09
N GLY A 10 -15.96 -11.98 12.93
CA GLY A 10 -17.21 -12.09 12.17
C GLY A 10 -18.26 -11.02 12.48
N ASP A 11 -18.23 -10.39 13.66
CA ASP A 11 -19.15 -9.29 13.98
C ASP A 11 -18.52 -7.94 13.64
N PRO A 12 -19.23 -7.06 12.88
CA PRO A 12 -18.73 -5.73 12.57
C PRO A 12 -18.50 -4.91 13.84
N LYS A 13 -17.33 -4.27 13.93
CA LYS A 13 -16.98 -3.38 15.05
C LYS A 13 -16.91 -1.94 14.58
N GLY A 14 -17.49 -1.03 15.35
CA GLY A 14 -17.42 0.41 15.09
C GLY A 14 -16.19 1.02 15.78
N VAL A 15 -15.21 1.45 15.01
CA VAL A 15 -14.06 2.20 15.50
C VAL A 15 -14.43 3.67 15.62
N VAL A 16 -14.30 4.24 16.83
CA VAL A 16 -14.57 5.64 17.10
C VAL A 16 -13.30 6.45 16.93
N LEU A 17 -13.27 7.32 15.91
CA LEU A 17 -12.14 8.19 15.61
C LEU A 17 -12.48 9.65 15.91
N SER A 18 -11.68 10.29 16.73
CA SER A 18 -11.74 11.74 16.95
C SER A 18 -11.07 12.49 15.79
N HIS A 19 -11.29 13.80 15.70
CA HIS A 19 -10.54 14.62 14.74
C HIS A 19 -9.04 14.59 15.02
N SER A 20 -8.63 14.54 16.29
CA SER A 20 -7.21 14.44 16.64
C SER A 20 -6.57 13.13 16.16
N ASN A 21 -7.27 12.00 16.25
CA ASN A 21 -6.77 10.73 15.75
C ASN A 21 -6.52 10.80 14.21
N MET A 22 -7.53 11.28 13.47
CA MET A 22 -7.42 11.43 12.02
C MET A 22 -6.30 12.38 11.62
N LEU A 23 -6.20 13.55 12.26
CA LEU A 23 -5.15 14.53 11.94
C LEU A 23 -3.76 14.05 12.31
N ALA A 24 -3.58 13.33 13.43
CA ALA A 24 -2.30 12.75 13.80
C ALA A 24 -1.84 11.72 12.76
N ASN A 25 -2.75 10.85 12.33
CA ASN A 25 -2.44 9.83 11.33
C ASN A 25 -2.17 10.42 9.95
N ILE A 26 -2.97 11.41 9.50
CA ILE A 26 -2.73 12.13 8.24
C ILE A 26 -1.35 12.79 8.23
N ARG A 27 -0.94 13.43 9.34
CA ARG A 27 0.39 14.03 9.48
C ARG A 27 1.49 12.99 9.41
N GLY A 28 1.36 11.89 10.16
CA GLY A 28 2.36 10.81 10.14
C GLY A 28 2.52 10.18 8.75
N MET A 29 1.40 9.89 8.06
CA MET A 29 1.44 9.42 6.68
C MET A 29 2.08 10.45 5.74
N GLY A 30 1.69 11.73 5.85
CA GLY A 30 2.23 12.78 5.01
C GLY A 30 3.73 12.99 5.22
N GLU A 31 4.21 12.89 6.45
CA GLU A 31 5.65 12.93 6.75
C GLU A 31 6.37 11.74 6.10
N ALA A 32 5.86 10.52 6.27
CA ALA A 32 6.44 9.33 5.66
C ALA A 32 6.42 9.35 4.12
N MET A 33 5.42 10.01 3.51
CA MET A 33 5.30 10.17 2.06
C MET A 33 5.95 11.45 1.53
N GLU A 34 6.46 12.34 2.41
CA GLU A 34 6.89 13.69 2.04
C GLU A 34 5.82 14.44 1.22
N ALA A 35 4.55 14.31 1.67
CA ALA A 35 3.41 14.84 0.95
C ALA A 35 3.36 16.38 1.01
N GLY A 36 3.01 17.02 -0.09
CA GLY A 36 2.93 18.46 -0.19
C GLY A 36 2.04 18.98 -1.31
N PRO A 37 1.91 20.31 -1.43
CA PRO A 37 1.00 20.93 -2.39
C PRO A 37 1.41 20.74 -3.86
N THR A 38 2.63 20.29 -4.12
CA THR A 38 3.12 19.97 -5.48
C THR A 38 2.75 18.57 -5.93
N ASP A 39 2.28 17.73 -5.01
CA ASP A 39 1.79 16.39 -5.35
C ASP A 39 0.42 16.43 -6.03
N VAL A 40 0.14 15.43 -6.83
CA VAL A 40 -1.18 15.14 -7.39
C VAL A 40 -1.53 13.71 -7.03
N PHE A 41 -2.65 13.51 -6.34
CA PHE A 41 -3.15 12.20 -5.96
C PHE A 41 -4.24 11.74 -6.93
N VAL A 42 -4.11 10.55 -7.48
CA VAL A 42 -5.19 9.88 -8.24
C VAL A 42 -5.73 8.71 -7.43
N SER A 43 -7.06 8.69 -7.20
CA SER A 43 -7.72 7.65 -6.42
C SER A 43 -8.95 7.09 -7.11
N TRP A 44 -9.06 5.77 -7.15
CA TRP A 44 -10.28 5.03 -7.48
C TRP A 44 -10.90 4.38 -6.23
N LEU A 45 -10.27 4.57 -5.06
CA LEU A 45 -10.71 3.95 -3.82
C LEU A 45 -12.08 4.49 -3.38
N PRO A 46 -12.96 3.61 -2.86
CA PRO A 46 -14.26 4.03 -2.38
C PRO A 46 -14.13 4.92 -1.12
N LEU A 47 -14.92 5.99 -1.06
CA LEU A 47 -14.89 6.94 0.06
C LEU A 47 -15.59 6.43 1.33
N TYR A 48 -16.20 5.26 1.29
CA TYR A 48 -16.70 4.57 2.49
C TYR A 48 -15.65 3.65 3.13
N HIS A 49 -14.45 3.56 2.56
CA HIS A 49 -13.29 2.86 3.10
C HIS A 49 -12.24 3.88 3.59
N ASP A 50 -11.59 3.61 4.73
CA ASP A 50 -10.62 4.51 5.37
C ASP A 50 -9.48 4.96 4.46
N MET A 51 -8.92 4.04 3.66
CA MET A 51 -7.85 4.35 2.72
C MET A 51 -8.28 5.36 1.64
N GLY A 52 -9.54 5.31 1.18
CA GLY A 52 -10.11 6.29 0.25
C GLY A 52 -10.52 7.59 0.93
N LEU A 53 -11.18 7.51 2.09
CA LEU A 53 -11.69 8.67 2.81
C LEU A 53 -10.56 9.43 3.50
N ILE A 54 -9.81 8.77 4.38
CA ILE A 54 -8.80 9.41 5.22
C ILE A 54 -7.49 9.54 4.45
N GLY A 55 -7.03 8.44 3.86
CA GLY A 55 -5.75 8.42 3.13
C GLY A 55 -5.75 9.31 1.90
N ALA A 56 -6.68 9.09 0.97
CA ALA A 56 -6.71 9.86 -0.27
C ALA A 56 -7.38 11.22 -0.12
N TRP A 57 -8.66 11.27 0.31
CA TRP A 57 -9.40 12.54 0.28
C TRP A 57 -8.97 13.52 1.37
N LEU A 58 -9.07 13.13 2.64
CA LEU A 58 -8.72 14.04 3.73
C LEU A 58 -7.22 14.34 3.77
N GLY A 59 -6.36 13.37 3.41
CA GLY A 59 -4.93 13.58 3.26
C GLY A 59 -4.61 14.63 2.19
N SER A 60 -5.18 14.49 0.99
CA SER A 60 -5.00 15.47 -0.08
C SER A 60 -5.49 16.86 0.30
N LEU A 61 -6.65 16.95 0.99
CA LEU A 61 -7.19 18.21 1.48
C LEU A 61 -6.25 18.87 2.51
N TYR A 62 -5.71 18.07 3.44
CA TYR A 62 -4.81 18.57 4.49
C TYR A 62 -3.51 19.15 3.91
N PHE A 63 -2.92 18.47 2.94
CA PHE A 63 -1.66 18.89 2.31
C PHE A 63 -1.84 19.84 1.11
N ALA A 64 -3.07 20.28 0.84
CA ALA A 64 -3.43 21.11 -0.31
C ALA A 64 -2.96 20.49 -1.65
N ALA A 65 -2.90 19.17 -1.74
CA ALA A 65 -2.56 18.43 -2.94
C ALA A 65 -3.81 18.24 -3.81
N PRO A 66 -3.77 18.52 -5.12
CA PRO A 66 -4.84 18.17 -6.05
C PRO A 66 -5.21 16.69 -5.97
N LEU A 67 -6.52 16.39 -5.90
CA LEU A 67 -7.06 15.04 -5.88
C LEU A 67 -7.94 14.80 -7.11
N VAL A 68 -7.60 13.77 -7.87
CA VAL A 68 -8.42 13.24 -8.97
C VAL A 68 -9.13 11.99 -8.50
N VAL A 69 -10.45 12.04 -8.42
CA VAL A 69 -11.28 10.91 -7.97
C VAL A 69 -11.96 10.27 -9.16
N MET A 70 -11.93 8.96 -9.23
CA MET A 70 -12.68 8.17 -10.19
C MET A 70 -13.55 7.12 -9.50
N SER A 71 -14.61 6.68 -10.18
CA SER A 71 -15.49 5.65 -9.63
C SER A 71 -14.78 4.31 -9.49
N PRO A 72 -14.92 3.61 -8.34
CA PRO A 72 -14.44 2.23 -8.20
C PRO A 72 -14.99 1.30 -9.28
N LEU A 73 -16.25 1.46 -9.67
CA LEU A 73 -16.85 0.65 -10.73
C LEU A 73 -16.18 0.87 -12.08
N THR A 74 -15.80 2.12 -12.39
CA THR A 74 -15.03 2.41 -13.61
C THR A 74 -13.71 1.68 -13.61
N PHE A 75 -12.99 1.70 -12.48
CA PHE A 75 -11.73 0.96 -12.34
C PHE A 75 -11.93 -0.55 -12.50
N LEU A 76 -12.94 -1.14 -11.86
CA LEU A 76 -13.19 -2.58 -11.92
C LEU A 76 -13.49 -3.08 -13.34
N VAL A 77 -14.19 -2.27 -14.14
CA VAL A 77 -14.55 -2.60 -15.52
C VAL A 77 -13.38 -2.30 -16.47
N ARG A 78 -12.71 -1.17 -16.28
CA ARG A 78 -11.67 -0.62 -17.16
C ARG A 78 -10.46 -0.12 -16.36
N PRO A 79 -9.63 -1.03 -15.83
CA PRO A 79 -8.51 -0.66 -14.95
C PRO A 79 -7.47 0.23 -15.63
N GLU A 80 -7.36 0.22 -16.95
CA GLU A 80 -6.51 1.15 -17.70
C GLU A 80 -6.86 2.62 -17.47
N GLN A 81 -8.10 2.93 -17.10
CA GLN A 81 -8.51 4.32 -16.82
C GLN A 81 -7.79 4.90 -15.60
N TRP A 82 -7.44 4.07 -14.61
CA TRP A 82 -6.61 4.50 -13.48
C TRP A 82 -5.21 4.92 -13.94
N LEU A 83 -4.56 4.10 -14.75
CA LEU A 83 -3.23 4.40 -15.29
C LEU A 83 -3.26 5.62 -16.21
N TRP A 84 -4.31 5.76 -17.03
CA TRP A 84 -4.50 6.94 -17.85
C TRP A 84 -4.79 8.21 -17.04
N ALA A 85 -5.50 8.11 -15.91
CA ALA A 85 -5.67 9.25 -15.01
C ALA A 85 -4.33 9.69 -14.41
N ILE A 86 -3.48 8.74 -13.98
CA ILE A 86 -2.11 9.00 -13.51
C ILE A 86 -1.32 9.73 -14.62
N HIS A 87 -1.33 9.22 -15.84
CA HIS A 87 -0.64 9.83 -16.98
C HIS A 87 -1.11 11.26 -17.25
N ARG A 88 -2.43 11.45 -17.42
CA ARG A 88 -3.02 12.75 -17.83
C ARG A 88 -2.81 13.84 -16.81
N HIS A 89 -2.90 13.50 -15.53
CA HIS A 89 -2.77 14.45 -14.43
C HIS A 89 -1.35 14.53 -13.87
N ARG A 90 -0.40 13.79 -14.47
CA ARG A 90 0.99 13.71 -13.98
C ARG A 90 1.03 13.37 -12.49
N ALA A 91 0.18 12.42 -12.07
CA ALA A 91 0.05 12.08 -10.67
C ALA A 91 1.36 11.57 -10.08
N THR A 92 1.65 12.05 -8.88
CA THR A 92 2.85 11.68 -8.12
C THR A 92 2.53 10.63 -7.06
N LEU A 93 1.27 10.60 -6.60
CA LEU A 93 0.78 9.71 -5.56
C LEU A 93 -0.46 8.95 -6.01
N SER A 94 -0.58 7.70 -5.59
CA SER A 94 -1.78 6.90 -5.71
C SER A 94 -1.81 5.80 -4.65
N ALA A 95 -2.90 5.05 -4.58
CA ALA A 95 -3.03 3.90 -3.71
C ALA A 95 -3.98 2.86 -4.29
N SER A 96 -3.72 1.60 -4.00
CA SER A 96 -4.57 0.47 -4.39
C SER A 96 -4.33 -0.72 -3.47
N PRO A 97 -5.33 -1.53 -3.16
CA PRO A 97 -5.12 -2.88 -2.67
C PRO A 97 -4.39 -3.74 -3.70
N ASN A 98 -3.78 -4.81 -3.24
CA ASN A 98 -2.96 -5.71 -4.08
C ASN A 98 -3.75 -6.27 -5.28
N PHE A 99 -5.06 -6.59 -5.09
CA PHE A 99 -5.90 -7.08 -6.18
C PHE A 99 -6.01 -6.07 -7.34
N GLY A 100 -5.94 -4.77 -7.06
CA GLY A 100 -6.04 -3.74 -8.10
C GLY A 100 -4.85 -3.77 -9.06
N PHE A 101 -3.64 -4.02 -8.55
CA PHE A 101 -2.45 -4.25 -9.38
C PHE A 101 -2.60 -5.55 -10.18
N GLY A 102 -3.10 -6.63 -9.54
CA GLY A 102 -3.41 -7.88 -10.22
C GLY A 102 -4.45 -7.69 -11.34
N LEU A 103 -5.48 -6.89 -11.11
CA LEU A 103 -6.49 -6.58 -12.11
C LEU A 103 -5.87 -5.88 -13.34
N CYS A 104 -4.97 -4.93 -13.12
CA CYS A 104 -4.22 -4.29 -14.20
C CYS A 104 -3.38 -5.29 -14.99
N LEU A 105 -2.75 -6.25 -14.31
CA LEU A 105 -1.95 -7.29 -14.96
C LEU A 105 -2.79 -8.21 -15.84
N HIS A 106 -4.00 -8.55 -15.41
CA HIS A 106 -4.82 -9.55 -16.08
C HIS A 106 -5.79 -8.99 -17.13
N LYS A 107 -6.29 -7.76 -16.94
CA LYS A 107 -7.33 -7.20 -17.82
C LYS A 107 -6.86 -6.19 -18.85
N ILE A 108 -5.73 -5.51 -18.60
CA ILE A 108 -5.29 -4.45 -19.51
C ILE A 108 -4.61 -5.08 -20.74
N GLU A 109 -5.14 -4.79 -21.91
CA GLU A 109 -4.50 -5.15 -23.18
C GLU A 109 -3.45 -4.09 -23.57
N GLU A 110 -2.41 -4.50 -24.26
CA GLU A 110 -1.29 -3.65 -24.61
C GLU A 110 -1.71 -2.45 -25.49
N GLN A 111 -2.65 -2.70 -26.41
CA GLN A 111 -3.18 -1.66 -27.30
C GLN A 111 -3.91 -0.54 -26.53
N ALA A 112 -4.53 -0.88 -25.38
CA ALA A 112 -5.28 0.08 -24.56
C ALA A 112 -4.40 1.08 -23.81
N ILE A 113 -3.08 0.82 -23.74
CA ILE A 113 -2.11 1.64 -23.02
C ILE A 113 -0.95 2.14 -23.88
N THR A 114 -1.12 2.13 -25.20
CA THR A 114 -0.11 2.70 -26.12
C THR A 114 0.09 4.18 -25.84
N GLY A 115 1.34 4.60 -25.60
CA GLY A 115 1.69 5.98 -25.24
C GLY A 115 1.49 6.37 -23.78
N LEU A 116 1.17 5.39 -22.90
CA LEU A 116 1.11 5.62 -21.46
C LEU A 116 2.48 6.07 -20.92
N ASP A 117 2.47 6.97 -19.95
CA ASP A 117 3.66 7.40 -19.19
C ASP A 117 3.32 7.48 -17.70
N LEU A 118 3.97 6.65 -16.89
CA LEU A 118 3.83 6.57 -15.43
C LEU A 118 5.04 7.16 -14.69
N SER A 119 5.96 7.80 -15.40
CA SER A 119 7.22 8.30 -14.82
C SER A 119 7.05 9.36 -13.74
N SER A 120 5.88 10.01 -13.69
CA SER A 120 5.55 10.98 -12.65
C SER A 120 5.30 10.35 -11.27
N LEU A 121 4.90 9.07 -11.22
CA LEU A 121 4.64 8.39 -9.94
C LEU A 121 5.92 8.30 -9.12
N ARG A 122 5.88 8.86 -7.92
CA ARG A 122 6.93 8.71 -6.91
C ARG A 122 6.57 7.71 -5.82
N MET A 123 5.26 7.52 -5.58
CA MET A 123 4.77 6.51 -4.66
C MET A 123 3.37 6.04 -5.03
N VAL A 124 3.16 4.74 -5.02
CA VAL A 124 1.84 4.12 -5.05
C VAL A 124 1.74 3.11 -3.90
N ALA A 125 0.88 3.43 -2.92
CA ALA A 125 0.68 2.59 -1.75
C ALA A 125 -0.06 1.30 -2.14
N ASN A 126 0.44 0.16 -1.67
CA ASN A 126 -0.17 -1.16 -1.83
C ASN A 126 -0.46 -1.73 -0.44
N GLY A 127 -1.73 -1.83 -0.05
CA GLY A 127 -2.13 -2.24 1.29
C GLY A 127 -3.60 -2.66 1.38
N SER A 128 -4.14 -2.66 2.59
CA SER A 128 -5.50 -3.11 2.95
C SER A 128 -5.74 -4.62 2.83
N GLU A 129 -4.82 -5.37 2.28
CA GLU A 129 -4.82 -6.83 2.19
C GLU A 129 -3.37 -7.34 2.09
N ALA A 130 -3.19 -8.66 2.09
CA ALA A 130 -1.87 -9.26 1.93
C ALA A 130 -1.23 -8.84 0.59
N VAL A 131 -0.04 -8.24 0.67
CA VAL A 131 0.72 -7.83 -0.52
C VAL A 131 1.53 -9.01 -1.02
N LEU A 132 1.29 -9.39 -2.29
CA LEU A 132 1.92 -10.57 -2.89
C LEU A 132 3.21 -10.19 -3.65
N PRO A 133 4.34 -10.86 -3.37
CA PRO A 133 5.62 -10.61 -4.07
C PRO A 133 5.50 -10.68 -5.59
N ASP A 134 4.77 -11.67 -6.11
CA ASP A 134 4.59 -11.86 -7.55
C ASP A 134 3.81 -10.71 -8.21
N THR A 135 2.80 -10.18 -7.51
CA THR A 135 2.06 -9.00 -8.00
C THR A 135 2.99 -7.81 -8.16
N ILE A 136 3.86 -7.56 -7.17
CA ILE A 136 4.84 -6.47 -7.20
C ILE A 136 5.80 -6.66 -8.38
N ARG A 137 6.41 -7.85 -8.49
CA ARG A 137 7.40 -8.16 -9.55
C ARG A 137 6.81 -8.02 -10.94
N HIS A 138 5.65 -8.64 -11.18
CA HIS A 138 4.99 -8.62 -12.48
C HIS A 138 4.51 -7.22 -12.86
N PHE A 139 3.96 -6.45 -11.90
CA PHE A 139 3.54 -5.08 -12.17
C PHE A 139 4.72 -4.20 -12.52
N ALA A 140 5.79 -4.22 -11.73
CA ALA A 140 7.00 -3.46 -12.00
C ALA A 140 7.61 -3.83 -13.37
N ALA A 141 7.75 -5.12 -13.66
CA ALA A 141 8.30 -5.60 -14.94
C ALA A 141 7.45 -5.18 -16.13
N ARG A 142 6.11 -5.36 -16.05
CA ARG A 142 5.20 -5.02 -17.15
C ARG A 142 5.18 -3.54 -17.46
N PHE A 143 5.12 -2.70 -16.42
CA PHE A 143 4.94 -1.25 -16.57
C PHE A 143 6.26 -0.47 -16.61
N ALA A 144 7.42 -1.12 -16.48
CA ALA A 144 8.74 -0.48 -16.60
C ALA A 144 8.92 0.29 -17.92
N LYS A 145 8.51 -0.28 -19.05
CA LYS A 145 8.56 0.37 -20.36
C LYS A 145 7.66 1.60 -20.50
N TYR A 146 6.71 1.76 -19.58
CA TYR A 146 5.85 2.93 -19.45
C TYR A 146 6.34 3.90 -18.37
N GLY A 147 7.59 3.79 -17.91
CA GLY A 147 8.20 4.68 -16.94
C GLY A 147 7.88 4.37 -15.48
N PHE A 148 7.16 3.27 -15.17
CA PHE A 148 6.95 2.87 -13.79
C PHE A 148 8.27 2.41 -13.17
N ARG A 149 8.64 3.00 -12.05
CA ARG A 149 9.84 2.64 -11.30
C ARG A 149 9.45 1.72 -10.14
N GLN A 150 10.21 0.67 -9.92
CA GLN A 150 9.95 -0.28 -8.84
C GLN A 150 9.96 0.41 -7.46
N GLU A 151 10.78 1.44 -7.28
CA GLU A 151 10.87 2.26 -6.08
C GLU A 151 9.61 3.07 -5.78
N ALA A 152 8.73 3.24 -6.76
CA ALA A 152 7.42 3.86 -6.55
C ALA A 152 6.41 2.92 -5.90
N MET A 153 6.61 1.60 -5.95
CA MET A 153 5.75 0.62 -5.30
C MET A 153 6.01 0.61 -3.79
N ALA A 154 5.03 0.98 -3.01
CA ALA A 154 5.14 1.08 -1.56
C ALA A 154 4.17 0.13 -0.86
N PRO A 155 4.59 -1.07 -0.48
CA PRO A 155 3.81 -1.92 0.41
C PRO A 155 3.62 -1.22 1.76
N VAL A 156 2.36 -1.04 2.18
CA VAL A 156 2.02 -0.35 3.43
C VAL A 156 1.13 -1.22 4.29
N TYR A 157 1.19 -1.00 5.60
CA TYR A 157 0.28 -1.63 6.54
C TYR A 157 -0.54 -0.59 7.30
N GLY A 158 -1.80 -0.91 7.53
CA GLY A 158 -2.70 -0.07 8.30
C GLY A 158 -3.96 -0.80 8.72
N LEU A 159 -4.73 -0.15 9.58
CA LEU A 159 -5.99 -0.67 10.12
C LEU A 159 -6.87 0.50 10.57
N ALA A 160 -8.18 0.30 10.55
CA ALA A 160 -9.15 1.33 10.92
C ALA A 160 -8.97 1.83 12.36
N GLU A 161 -8.54 0.95 13.29
CA GLU A 161 -8.25 1.29 14.68
C GLU A 161 -7.11 2.31 14.84
N ASN A 162 -6.25 2.42 13.82
CA ASN A 162 -5.21 3.46 13.72
C ASN A 162 -5.57 4.56 12.72
N ALA A 163 -6.84 4.84 12.54
CA ALA A 163 -7.42 5.69 11.50
C ALA A 163 -7.24 5.09 10.09
N VAL A 164 -6.01 4.90 9.61
CA VAL A 164 -5.71 4.14 8.38
C VAL A 164 -4.26 3.64 8.34
N GLY A 165 -3.25 4.50 8.34
CA GLY A 165 -1.85 4.12 8.16
C GLY A 165 -1.16 3.73 9.47
N LEU A 166 -0.30 2.72 9.45
CA LEU A 166 0.51 2.33 10.60
C LEU A 166 1.99 2.17 10.25
N ALA A 167 2.31 1.50 9.13
CA ALA A 167 3.70 1.32 8.70
C ALA A 167 3.86 1.60 7.21
N PHE A 168 4.94 2.30 6.86
CA PHE A 168 5.27 2.73 5.51
C PHE A 168 6.76 2.45 5.22
N PRO A 169 7.11 2.02 3.99
CA PRO A 169 8.49 1.89 3.58
C PRO A 169 9.13 3.27 3.35
N PRO A 170 10.46 3.38 3.50
CA PRO A 170 11.19 4.57 3.09
C PRO A 170 11.01 4.83 1.59
N LEU A 171 10.82 6.11 1.22
CA LEU A 171 10.69 6.52 -0.18
C LEU A 171 11.96 6.23 -1.00
N GLY A 172 11.76 5.99 -2.29
CA GLY A 172 12.85 5.81 -3.24
C GLY A 172 13.62 4.50 -3.10
N ARG A 173 13.06 3.53 -2.38
CA ARG A 173 13.61 2.16 -2.26
C ARG A 173 12.63 1.14 -2.83
N PRO A 174 13.13 0.11 -3.52
CA PRO A 174 12.28 -0.98 -3.95
C PRO A 174 11.71 -1.75 -2.75
N PRO A 175 10.56 -2.43 -2.90
CA PRO A 175 10.00 -3.29 -1.88
C PRO A 175 10.98 -4.38 -1.43
N ILE A 176 11.07 -4.60 -0.13
CA ILE A 176 11.86 -5.70 0.45
C ILE A 176 10.97 -6.94 0.50
N ILE A 177 11.51 -8.06 0.01
CA ILE A 177 10.87 -9.36 0.07
C ILE A 177 11.75 -10.27 0.91
N ASP A 178 11.26 -10.62 2.09
CA ASP A 178 11.94 -11.54 3.02
C ASP A 178 11.64 -12.98 2.62
N ARG A 179 12.70 -13.78 2.42
CA ARG A 179 12.62 -15.18 2.05
C ARG A 179 12.92 -16.07 3.25
N ILE A 180 11.93 -16.86 3.65
CA ILE A 180 11.94 -17.65 4.88
C ILE A 180 11.99 -19.13 4.54
N ASP A 181 12.84 -19.89 5.27
CA ASP A 181 12.86 -21.36 5.22
C ASP A 181 11.47 -21.91 5.61
N ARG A 182 10.82 -22.55 4.64
CA ARG A 182 9.46 -23.11 4.84
C ARG A 182 9.42 -24.16 5.93
N ALA A 183 10.44 -25.03 5.99
CA ALA A 183 10.44 -26.14 6.95
C ALA A 183 10.66 -25.64 8.38
N ALA A 184 11.54 -24.67 8.58
CA ALA A 184 11.77 -24.04 9.88
C ALA A 184 10.51 -23.31 10.36
N LEU A 185 9.84 -22.56 9.49
CA LEU A 185 8.62 -21.85 9.87
C LEU A 185 7.47 -22.81 10.20
N THR A 186 7.22 -23.81 9.34
CA THR A 186 6.04 -24.69 9.50
C THR A 186 6.20 -25.71 10.61
N ARG A 187 7.42 -26.18 10.89
CA ARG A 187 7.67 -27.25 11.89
C ARG A 187 8.11 -26.70 13.25
N GLN A 188 8.77 -25.55 13.28
CA GLN A 188 9.38 -25.01 14.49
C GLN A 188 8.82 -23.64 14.89
N GLY A 189 8.00 -23.02 14.06
CA GLY A 189 7.51 -21.64 14.25
C GLY A 189 8.63 -20.58 14.18
N ARG A 190 9.75 -20.88 13.48
CA ARG A 190 10.91 -20.00 13.40
C ARG A 190 11.07 -19.43 12.01
N ALA A 191 11.07 -18.12 11.90
CA ALA A 191 11.30 -17.41 10.65
C ALA A 191 12.81 -17.28 10.36
N LEU A 192 13.43 -18.38 9.91
CA LEU A 192 14.84 -18.38 9.50
C LEU A 192 14.97 -17.97 8.03
N PRO A 193 16.01 -17.19 7.67
CA PRO A 193 16.28 -16.89 6.27
C PRO A 193 16.44 -18.15 5.43
N ALA A 194 15.82 -18.18 4.27
CA ALA A 194 16.00 -19.26 3.29
C ALA A 194 17.35 -19.15 2.59
N ALA A 195 17.89 -20.29 2.13
CA ALA A 195 19.03 -20.28 1.24
C ALA A 195 18.68 -19.54 -0.08
N PRO A 196 19.65 -18.88 -0.74
CA PRO A 196 19.40 -18.13 -1.97
C PRO A 196 18.78 -18.95 -3.10
N ASP A 197 19.13 -20.24 -3.17
CA ASP A 197 18.69 -21.22 -4.17
C ASP A 197 17.49 -22.07 -3.72
N ASP A 198 16.94 -21.85 -2.54
CA ASP A 198 15.75 -22.57 -2.07
C ASP A 198 14.51 -22.13 -2.84
N LEU A 199 14.05 -22.97 -3.76
CA LEU A 199 12.83 -22.76 -4.56
C LEU A 199 11.53 -22.98 -3.76
N THR A 200 11.63 -23.54 -2.56
CA THR A 200 10.47 -23.81 -1.68
C THR A 200 10.25 -22.73 -0.63
N ALA A 201 11.13 -21.75 -0.56
CA ALA A 201 11.06 -20.65 0.40
C ALA A 201 9.68 -19.96 0.39
N LEU A 202 9.25 -19.56 1.57
CA LEU A 202 8.11 -18.66 1.71
C LEU A 202 8.61 -17.21 1.54
N GLU A 203 7.81 -16.40 0.87
CA GLU A 203 8.15 -15.00 0.64
C GLU A 203 7.13 -14.07 1.31
N PHE A 204 7.63 -13.10 2.05
CA PHE A 204 6.83 -12.09 2.73
C PHE A 204 7.31 -10.69 2.31
N VAL A 205 6.34 -9.81 2.04
CA VAL A 205 6.64 -8.43 1.68
C VAL A 205 6.70 -7.58 2.94
N ALA A 206 7.80 -6.88 3.16
CA ALA A 206 7.95 -5.93 4.26
C ALA A 206 7.10 -4.67 4.00
N CYS A 207 6.31 -4.26 5.00
CA CYS A 207 5.46 -3.07 4.91
C CYS A 207 6.12 -1.80 5.48
N GLY A 208 7.42 -1.83 5.72
CA GLY A 208 8.17 -0.67 6.20
C GLY A 208 8.24 -0.56 7.72
N ARG A 209 8.30 0.68 8.20
CA ARG A 209 8.48 1.02 9.62
C ARG A 209 7.25 1.73 10.17
N PRO A 210 7.01 1.70 11.50
CA PRO A 210 5.95 2.48 12.12
C PRO A 210 6.03 3.95 11.71
N LEU A 211 4.87 4.56 11.48
CA LEU A 211 4.77 6.00 11.23
C LEU A 211 5.27 6.80 12.43
N PRO A 212 5.72 8.05 12.24
CA PRO A 212 6.14 8.92 13.33
C PRO A 212 5.10 8.97 14.46
N GLY A 213 5.55 8.77 15.71
CA GLY A 213 4.70 8.73 16.88
C GLY A 213 3.91 7.42 17.08
N HIS A 214 4.13 6.39 16.24
CA HIS A 214 3.54 5.07 16.36
C HIS A 214 4.58 4.04 16.79
N GLU A 215 4.12 2.98 17.43
CA GLU A 215 4.96 1.86 17.87
C GLU A 215 4.30 0.53 17.49
N ILE A 216 5.09 -0.42 17.02
CA ILE A 216 4.69 -1.79 16.77
C ILE A 216 5.53 -2.70 17.65
N ARG A 217 4.89 -3.56 18.43
CA ARG A 217 5.56 -4.56 19.26
C ARG A 217 5.09 -5.96 18.89
N ILE A 218 6.02 -6.87 18.78
CA ILE A 218 5.74 -8.29 18.55
C ILE A 218 5.81 -9.00 19.88
N LEU A 219 4.72 -9.63 20.28
CA LEU A 219 4.63 -10.32 21.56
C LEU A 219 4.62 -11.85 21.34
N GLY A 220 5.54 -12.53 21.99
CA GLY A 220 5.55 -13.98 22.10
C GLY A 220 4.94 -14.47 23.43
N ALA A 221 4.91 -15.78 23.64
CA ALA A 221 4.37 -16.39 24.86
C ALA A 221 5.10 -15.95 26.15
N THR A 222 6.35 -15.57 26.07
CA THR A 222 7.22 -15.21 27.21
C THR A 222 7.52 -13.72 27.32
N GLY A 223 6.89 -12.89 26.50
CA GLY A 223 7.09 -11.43 26.46
C GLY A 223 7.36 -10.90 25.08
N GLU A 224 7.91 -9.70 25.01
CA GLU A 224 8.26 -9.03 23.76
C GLU A 224 9.41 -9.73 23.03
N LEU A 225 9.23 -9.96 21.73
CA LEU A 225 10.27 -10.51 20.87
C LEU A 225 11.12 -9.37 20.32
N SER A 226 12.42 -9.59 20.21
CA SER A 226 13.31 -8.66 19.53
C SER A 226 12.93 -8.55 18.05
N GLU A 227 12.90 -7.33 17.55
CA GLU A 227 12.78 -7.09 16.11
C GLU A 227 14.01 -7.65 15.39
N ARG A 228 13.80 -8.12 14.16
CA ARG A 228 14.94 -8.39 13.30
C ARG A 228 15.60 -7.07 12.94
N GLU A 229 16.90 -6.98 13.12
CA GLU A 229 17.71 -5.93 12.49
C GLU A 229 17.70 -6.19 10.97
N GLU A 230 17.16 -5.25 10.21
CA GLU A 230 17.21 -5.26 8.74
C GLU A 230 18.42 -4.47 8.25
#